data_b86c9f0c0b81b0750e5e7c312458f579
#
_entry.id   b86c9f0c0b81b0750e5e7c312458f579
#
_cell.length_a   1.000
_cell.length_b   1.000
_cell.length_c   1.000
_cell.angle_alpha   90.00
_cell.angle_beta   90.00
_cell.angle_gamma   90.00
#
_symmetry.space_group_name_H-M   'P 1'
#
loop_
_entity.id
_entity.type
_entity.pdbx_description
1 polymer ?
#
loop_
_entity_poly.entity_id
_entity_poly.type
_entity_poly.pdbx_seq_one_letter_code
_entity_poly.pdbx_strand_id
1 'polypeptide(L)'
;MKRLKQTGKNSPLCQARIHKEHLADEEALQGYFMSRIGDYVRSKGKQIMGWDELTNSKLPEESIILGWQGYGKAALKAAEQGHRFIMAPARVAYLIRYQGPQWFEPVTYFGNNTLKDLFNYEPVQSDWKSEYESLLMGVQACMWTEFCNVPEDVFYMTFPRLAALAEIAWVQKGKKDWNEFLKGVDNFNKHLEQKGIIYARSMYNIQHEVTSEESGKLKVKLECERPDVEIRYTLDGTEPVETSALYDSAFVVDKDAEIKAATFVKGIQMGKTLNLPIHWNMATAKPIIGASKEMGILVNGLRGSLKQSDFEWYTGGLSKPILLLLIY
;
A
#
# COMPACT_ATOMS: atom_id res chain seq x y z
N MET A 1 20.12 1.53 -5.63
CA MET A 1 20.83 1.31 -6.93
C MET A 1 21.57 2.54 -7.46
N LYS A 2 20.95 3.68 -7.77
CA LYS A 2 21.68 4.88 -8.30
C LYS A 2 22.91 5.28 -7.49
N ARG A 3 22.87 5.28 -6.15
CA ARG A 3 24.00 5.64 -5.29
C ARG A 3 25.17 4.65 -5.38
N LEU A 4 24.91 3.34 -5.43
CA LEU A 4 25.96 2.33 -5.56
C LEU A 4 26.67 2.40 -6.92
N LYS A 5 25.95 2.60 -8.01
CA LYS A 5 26.53 2.83 -9.34
C LYS A 5 27.44 4.07 -9.33
N GLN A 6 27.02 5.17 -8.71
CA GLN A 6 27.85 6.39 -8.63
C GLN A 6 29.12 6.18 -7.79
N THR A 7 29.02 5.47 -6.66
CA THR A 7 30.16 5.15 -5.80
C THR A 7 31.16 4.25 -6.54
N GLY A 8 30.68 3.23 -7.27
CA GLY A 8 31.52 2.36 -8.08
C GLY A 8 32.29 3.09 -9.19
N LYS A 9 31.61 4.03 -9.87
CA LYS A 9 32.24 4.89 -10.91
C LYS A 9 33.42 5.71 -10.37
N ASN A 10 33.30 6.20 -9.16
CA ASN A 10 34.30 7.05 -8.53
C ASN A 10 35.39 6.27 -7.77
N SER A 11 35.28 4.93 -7.70
CA SER A 11 36.24 4.08 -6.97
C SER A 11 37.31 3.55 -7.91
N PRO A 12 38.61 3.94 -7.74
CA PRO A 12 39.70 3.39 -8.55
C PRO A 12 39.81 1.87 -8.45
N LEU A 13 39.50 1.28 -7.28
CA LEU A 13 39.52 -0.17 -7.07
C LEU A 13 38.43 -0.89 -7.86
N CYS A 14 37.22 -0.30 -7.90
CA CYS A 14 36.12 -0.85 -8.71
C CYS A 14 36.45 -0.78 -10.20
N GLN A 15 36.96 0.37 -10.69
CA GLN A 15 37.35 0.54 -12.08
C GLN A 15 38.48 -0.39 -12.50
N ALA A 16 39.50 -0.55 -11.65
CA ALA A 16 40.59 -1.48 -11.88
C ALA A 16 40.08 -2.93 -11.98
N ARG A 17 39.11 -3.33 -11.14
CA ARG A 17 38.52 -4.67 -11.16
C ARG A 17 37.66 -4.87 -12.43
N ILE A 18 36.84 -3.88 -12.80
CA ILE A 18 36.04 -3.91 -14.05
C ILE A 18 36.96 -4.15 -15.24
N HIS A 19 38.05 -3.39 -15.33
CA HIS A 19 39.00 -3.53 -16.42
C HIS A 19 39.71 -4.89 -16.41
N LYS A 20 40.16 -5.35 -15.24
CA LYS A 20 40.86 -6.63 -15.07
C LYS A 20 40.02 -7.84 -15.45
N GLU A 21 38.73 -7.82 -15.08
CA GLU A 21 37.80 -8.94 -15.33
C GLU A 21 36.99 -8.76 -16.63
N HIS A 22 37.33 -7.74 -17.44
CA HIS A 22 36.66 -7.44 -18.73
C HIS A 22 35.14 -7.25 -18.58
N LEU A 23 34.70 -6.62 -17.49
CA LEU A 23 33.29 -6.37 -17.21
C LEU A 23 32.79 -5.10 -17.92
N ALA A 24 31.51 -5.06 -18.25
CA ALA A 24 30.94 -3.95 -19.00
C ALA A 24 30.82 -2.67 -18.17
N ASP A 25 30.42 -2.79 -16.90
CA ASP A 25 30.13 -1.67 -16.00
C ASP A 25 30.07 -2.09 -14.52
N GLU A 26 29.62 -1.19 -13.66
CA GLU A 26 29.47 -1.42 -12.22
C GLU A 26 28.38 -2.45 -11.88
N GLU A 27 27.37 -2.59 -12.74
CA GLU A 27 26.35 -3.62 -12.58
C GLU A 27 26.92 -5.01 -12.86
N ALA A 28 27.71 -5.13 -13.92
CA ALA A 28 28.47 -6.34 -14.21
C ALA A 28 29.47 -6.68 -13.10
N LEU A 29 30.09 -5.67 -12.46
CA LEU A 29 30.94 -5.87 -11.28
C LEU A 29 30.19 -6.43 -10.08
N GLN A 30 28.97 -5.94 -9.81
CA GLN A 30 28.10 -6.50 -8.77
C GLN A 30 27.76 -7.95 -9.10
N GLY A 31 27.42 -8.24 -10.36
CA GLY A 31 27.16 -9.58 -10.83
C GLY A 31 28.34 -10.53 -10.66
N TYR A 32 29.53 -10.10 -11.03
CA TYR A 32 30.78 -10.84 -10.83
C TYR A 32 30.99 -11.17 -9.33
N PHE A 33 30.80 -10.21 -8.45
CA PHE A 33 30.90 -10.43 -7.01
C PHE A 33 29.88 -11.46 -6.52
N MET A 34 28.61 -11.31 -6.91
CA MET A 34 27.54 -12.21 -6.49
C MET A 34 27.70 -13.62 -7.06
N SER A 35 28.20 -13.77 -8.28
CA SER A 35 28.52 -15.08 -8.84
C SER A 35 29.58 -15.81 -8.02
N ARG A 36 30.66 -15.13 -7.62
CA ARG A 36 31.70 -15.72 -6.77
C ARG A 36 31.18 -16.10 -5.38
N ILE A 37 30.32 -15.27 -4.78
CA ILE A 37 29.67 -15.61 -3.50
C ILE A 37 28.75 -16.82 -3.69
N GLY A 38 27.99 -16.88 -4.77
CA GLY A 38 27.13 -18.01 -5.11
C GLY A 38 27.91 -19.32 -5.22
N ASP A 39 29.03 -19.31 -5.92
CA ASP A 39 29.92 -20.49 -6.06
C ASP A 39 30.50 -20.92 -4.70
N TYR A 40 30.91 -19.97 -3.89
CA TYR A 40 31.38 -20.27 -2.52
C TYR A 40 30.25 -20.87 -1.67
N VAL A 41 29.06 -20.31 -1.66
CA VAL A 41 27.91 -20.81 -0.91
C VAL A 41 27.57 -22.23 -1.36
N ARG A 42 27.56 -22.48 -2.68
CA ARG A 42 27.32 -23.80 -3.27
C ARG A 42 28.41 -24.81 -2.83
N SER A 43 29.67 -24.41 -2.78
CA SER A 43 30.76 -25.27 -2.28
C SER A 43 30.58 -25.71 -0.84
N LYS A 44 29.74 -25.04 -0.07
CA LYS A 44 29.32 -25.39 1.31
C LYS A 44 28.03 -26.19 1.37
N GLY A 45 27.52 -26.67 0.25
CA GLY A 45 26.26 -27.41 0.16
C GLY A 45 25.02 -26.55 0.47
N LYS A 46 25.11 -25.23 0.26
CA LYS A 46 24.01 -24.26 0.48
C LYS A 46 23.58 -23.61 -0.82
N GLN A 47 22.36 -23.06 -0.83
CA GLN A 47 21.83 -22.29 -1.92
C GLN A 47 21.89 -20.80 -1.59
N ILE A 48 22.17 -19.96 -2.60
CA ILE A 48 22.10 -18.51 -2.45
C ILE A 48 20.66 -18.07 -2.61
N MET A 49 20.23 -17.15 -1.76
CA MET A 49 18.96 -16.45 -1.87
C MET A 49 19.21 -14.94 -1.84
N GLY A 50 18.50 -14.19 -2.66
CA GLY A 50 18.60 -12.73 -2.64
C GLY A 50 17.50 -12.04 -3.43
N TRP A 51 17.50 -10.72 -3.34
CA TRP A 51 16.52 -9.88 -3.97
C TRP A 51 16.64 -9.89 -5.49
N ASP A 52 15.60 -9.48 -6.18
CA ASP A 52 15.46 -9.58 -7.64
C ASP A 52 16.51 -8.79 -8.45
N GLU A 53 17.29 -7.89 -7.84
CA GLU A 53 18.48 -7.30 -8.48
C GLU A 53 19.52 -8.35 -8.88
N LEU A 54 19.55 -9.49 -8.22
CA LEU A 54 20.46 -10.57 -8.56
C LEU A 54 20.25 -11.13 -9.95
N THR A 55 19.04 -11.02 -10.52
CA THR A 55 18.74 -11.48 -11.88
C THR A 55 19.52 -10.73 -12.98
N ASN A 56 20.16 -9.62 -12.64
CA ASN A 56 21.09 -8.90 -13.52
C ASN A 56 22.47 -9.56 -13.60
N SER A 57 22.68 -10.65 -12.89
CA SER A 57 23.96 -11.36 -12.74
C SER A 57 23.80 -12.80 -13.20
N LYS A 58 24.92 -13.42 -13.63
CA LYS A 58 24.93 -14.87 -13.85
C LYS A 58 25.01 -15.56 -12.49
N LEU A 59 23.95 -16.24 -12.11
CA LEU A 59 23.82 -16.96 -10.84
C LEU A 59 23.85 -18.47 -11.06
N PRO A 60 24.21 -19.27 -10.02
CA PRO A 60 23.95 -20.71 -10.01
C PRO A 60 22.47 -21.01 -10.26
N GLU A 61 22.17 -22.09 -11.00
CA GLU A 61 20.79 -22.48 -11.35
C GLU A 61 19.86 -22.63 -10.16
N GLU A 62 20.37 -23.17 -9.06
CA GLU A 62 19.61 -23.39 -7.83
C GLU A 62 19.35 -22.12 -7.00
N SER A 63 19.77 -20.95 -7.47
CA SER A 63 19.53 -19.67 -6.78
C SER A 63 18.07 -19.38 -6.60
N ILE A 64 17.70 -18.79 -5.46
CA ILE A 64 16.33 -18.41 -5.11
C ILE A 64 16.21 -16.89 -5.14
N ILE A 65 15.21 -16.36 -5.82
CA ILE A 65 15.05 -14.92 -6.00
C ILE A 65 13.82 -14.42 -5.24
N LEU A 66 14.00 -13.34 -4.46
CA LEU A 66 12.88 -12.64 -3.82
C LEU A 66 12.45 -11.49 -4.72
N GLY A 67 11.24 -11.59 -5.27
CA GLY A 67 10.62 -10.56 -6.10
C GLY A 67 9.97 -9.47 -5.25
N TRP A 68 10.65 -8.33 -5.07
CA TRP A 68 10.17 -7.28 -4.17
C TRP A 68 9.73 -6.00 -4.88
N GLN A 69 10.31 -5.68 -6.03
CA GLN A 69 10.09 -4.38 -6.67
C GLN A 69 8.64 -4.20 -7.12
N GLY A 70 8.01 -3.14 -6.62
CA GLY A 70 6.61 -2.82 -6.93
C GLY A 70 5.65 -3.94 -6.53
N TYR A 71 5.00 -4.54 -7.51
CA TYR A 71 4.12 -5.72 -7.37
C TYR A 71 4.87 -7.05 -7.63
N GLY A 72 6.19 -7.04 -7.63
CA GLY A 72 7.01 -8.23 -7.82
C GLY A 72 7.31 -8.58 -9.28
N LYS A 73 7.04 -7.68 -10.24
CA LYS A 73 7.30 -7.95 -11.69
C LYS A 73 8.74 -8.38 -12.00
N ALA A 74 9.71 -7.95 -11.22
CA ALA A 74 11.10 -8.35 -11.43
C ALA A 74 11.35 -9.85 -11.19
N ALA A 75 10.47 -10.55 -10.45
CA ALA A 75 10.51 -12.00 -10.31
C ALA A 75 10.20 -12.74 -11.65
N LEU A 76 9.51 -12.10 -12.58
CA LEU A 76 9.32 -12.67 -13.94
C LEU A 76 10.66 -13.00 -14.60
N LYS A 77 11.63 -12.09 -14.49
CA LYS A 77 12.98 -12.33 -15.03
C LYS A 77 13.67 -13.53 -14.38
N ALA A 78 13.44 -13.74 -13.08
CA ALA A 78 13.95 -14.93 -12.38
C ALA A 78 13.31 -16.21 -12.95
N ALA A 79 11.99 -16.21 -13.13
CA ALA A 79 11.25 -17.33 -13.72
C ALA A 79 11.70 -17.63 -15.17
N GLU A 80 11.90 -16.59 -16.00
CA GLU A 80 12.43 -16.71 -17.36
C GLU A 80 13.85 -17.29 -17.40
N GLN A 81 14.63 -17.07 -16.36
CA GLN A 81 15.96 -17.65 -16.17
C GLN A 81 15.95 -19.05 -15.54
N GLY A 82 14.77 -19.60 -15.23
CA GLY A 82 14.59 -20.90 -14.59
C GLY A 82 14.87 -20.95 -13.09
N HIS A 83 15.02 -19.78 -12.43
CA HIS A 83 15.22 -19.72 -10.99
C HIS A 83 13.89 -19.85 -10.24
N ARG A 84 13.92 -20.56 -9.11
CA ARG A 84 12.83 -20.53 -8.13
C ARG A 84 12.73 -19.15 -7.51
N PHE A 85 11.53 -18.75 -7.16
CA PHE A 85 11.32 -17.42 -6.58
C PHE A 85 10.29 -17.41 -5.44
N ILE A 86 10.40 -16.39 -4.60
CA ILE A 86 9.46 -16.05 -3.53
C ILE A 86 8.93 -14.65 -3.82
N MET A 87 7.61 -14.46 -3.73
CA MET A 87 7.01 -13.15 -3.92
C MET A 87 6.95 -12.37 -2.61
N ALA A 88 7.68 -11.25 -2.56
CA ALA A 88 7.73 -10.32 -1.43
C ALA A 88 7.45 -8.87 -1.87
N PRO A 89 6.35 -8.60 -2.61
CA PRO A 89 6.15 -7.34 -3.32
C PRO A 89 5.98 -6.15 -2.38
N ALA A 90 6.78 -5.11 -2.59
CA ALA A 90 6.79 -3.93 -1.71
C ALA A 90 5.46 -3.16 -1.67
N ARG A 91 4.63 -3.29 -2.71
CA ARG A 91 3.33 -2.60 -2.78
C ARG A 91 2.26 -3.24 -1.92
N VAL A 92 2.31 -4.55 -1.69
CA VAL A 92 1.24 -5.28 -0.98
C VAL A 92 1.72 -6.12 0.20
N ALA A 93 3.01 -6.50 0.26
CA ALA A 93 3.56 -7.35 1.32
C ALA A 93 4.57 -6.65 2.24
N TYR A 94 4.87 -5.34 2.02
CA TYR A 94 5.64 -4.56 2.98
C TYR A 94 4.71 -3.95 4.01
N LEU A 95 4.74 -4.51 5.21
CA LEU A 95 3.80 -4.19 6.29
C LEU A 95 4.08 -2.85 7.00
N ILE A 96 5.08 -2.09 6.54
CA ILE A 96 5.39 -0.75 7.04
C ILE A 96 4.53 0.35 6.38
N ARG A 97 3.53 -0.01 5.59
CA ARG A 97 2.64 0.94 4.91
C ARG A 97 1.35 1.13 5.69
N TYR A 98 0.66 2.22 5.41
CA TYR A 98 -0.65 2.50 6.01
C TYR A 98 -1.65 1.38 5.70
N GLN A 99 -2.39 0.95 6.73
CA GLN A 99 -3.37 -0.15 6.63
C GLN A 99 -4.78 0.32 6.25
N GLY A 100 -4.99 1.63 6.24
CA GLY A 100 -6.26 2.26 5.94
C GLY A 100 -6.09 3.75 5.66
N PRO A 101 -7.16 4.54 5.80
CA PRO A 101 -7.10 5.98 5.61
C PRO A 101 -6.04 6.62 6.52
N GLN A 102 -5.11 7.31 5.90
CA GLN A 102 -3.85 7.72 6.55
C GLN A 102 -4.06 8.71 7.72
N TRP A 103 -5.15 9.49 7.70
CA TRP A 103 -5.51 10.40 8.81
C TRP A 103 -5.90 9.67 10.11
N PHE A 104 -6.15 8.37 10.04
CA PHE A 104 -6.42 7.53 11.21
C PHE A 104 -5.21 6.72 11.68
N GLU A 105 -4.19 6.63 10.85
CA GLU A 105 -3.05 5.75 11.07
C GLU A 105 -1.89 6.45 11.79
N PRO A 106 -1.06 5.72 12.53
CA PRO A 106 0.22 6.25 12.97
C PRO A 106 1.12 6.55 11.78
N VAL A 107 2.00 7.55 11.91
CA VAL A 107 2.95 7.90 10.85
C VAL A 107 3.82 6.70 10.50
N THR A 108 3.87 6.39 9.22
CA THR A 108 4.68 5.28 8.69
C THR A 108 5.14 5.57 7.27
N TYR A 109 5.65 4.57 6.56
CA TYR A 109 6.13 4.71 5.20
C TYR A 109 4.97 4.98 4.23
N PHE A 110 5.20 5.81 3.22
CA PHE A 110 4.18 6.28 2.29
C PHE A 110 3.42 5.17 1.54
N GLY A 111 2.19 5.46 1.20
CA GLY A 111 1.29 4.61 0.42
C GLY A 111 0.53 3.60 1.28
N ASN A 112 -0.65 3.24 0.79
CA ASN A 112 -1.53 2.30 1.44
C ASN A 112 -1.21 0.86 1.03
N ASN A 113 -1.45 -0.04 1.96
CA ASN A 113 -1.45 -1.49 1.78
C ASN A 113 -2.47 -2.06 2.76
N THR A 114 -3.72 -2.06 2.34
CA THR A 114 -4.84 -2.48 3.19
C THR A 114 -4.90 -4.00 3.33
N LEU A 115 -5.75 -4.47 4.24
CA LEU A 115 -6.03 -5.89 4.38
C LEU A 115 -6.56 -6.48 3.06
N LYS A 116 -7.44 -5.74 2.37
CA LYS A 116 -8.04 -6.15 1.10
C LYS A 116 -7.06 -6.11 -0.06
N ASP A 117 -6.14 -5.13 -0.07
CA ASP A 117 -5.08 -5.07 -1.09
C ASP A 117 -4.23 -6.33 -1.05
N LEU A 118 -3.80 -6.75 0.15
CA LEU A 118 -3.01 -7.96 0.30
C LEU A 118 -3.83 -9.22 -0.02
N PHE A 119 -5.08 -9.32 0.46
CA PHE A 119 -5.98 -10.44 0.15
C PHE A 119 -6.19 -10.61 -1.37
N ASN A 120 -6.33 -9.51 -2.11
CA ASN A 120 -6.57 -9.55 -3.56
C ASN A 120 -5.32 -9.84 -4.39
N TYR A 121 -4.14 -9.83 -3.77
CA TYR A 121 -2.91 -10.08 -4.49
C TYR A 121 -2.82 -11.53 -5.00
N GLU A 122 -2.34 -11.69 -6.23
CA GLU A 122 -2.02 -12.98 -6.83
C GLU A 122 -0.51 -13.06 -7.08
N PRO A 123 0.19 -14.06 -6.51
CA PRO A 123 1.65 -14.16 -6.63
C PRO A 123 2.14 -14.37 -8.06
N VAL A 124 1.41 -15.15 -8.86
CA VAL A 124 1.68 -15.30 -10.29
C VAL A 124 0.68 -14.44 -11.06
N GLN A 125 1.20 -13.43 -11.74
CA GLN A 125 0.37 -12.48 -12.47
C GLN A 125 -0.31 -13.18 -13.67
N SER A 126 -1.50 -12.72 -14.06
CA SER A 126 -2.30 -13.36 -15.12
C SER A 126 -1.67 -13.31 -16.51
N ASP A 127 -0.73 -12.39 -16.74
CA ASP A 127 0.03 -12.22 -17.96
C ASP A 127 1.32 -13.07 -18.02
N TRP A 128 1.60 -13.86 -16.94
CA TRP A 128 2.75 -14.76 -16.91
C TRP A 128 2.39 -16.13 -17.47
N LYS A 129 3.39 -16.85 -17.98
CA LYS A 129 3.21 -18.22 -18.40
C LYS A 129 2.87 -19.12 -17.21
N SER A 130 1.91 -20.02 -17.39
CA SER A 130 1.46 -20.95 -16.33
C SER A 130 2.57 -21.86 -15.81
N GLU A 131 3.55 -22.19 -16.64
CA GLU A 131 4.71 -23.02 -16.26
C GLU A 131 5.53 -22.40 -15.11
N TYR A 132 5.49 -21.06 -14.95
CA TYR A 132 6.22 -20.34 -13.89
C TYR A 132 5.62 -20.56 -12.49
N GLU A 133 4.38 -21.04 -12.39
CA GLU A 133 3.78 -21.42 -11.10
C GLU A 133 4.58 -22.50 -10.38
N SER A 134 5.20 -23.42 -11.14
CA SER A 134 6.04 -24.48 -10.56
C SER A 134 7.33 -23.98 -9.94
N LEU A 135 7.77 -22.78 -10.29
CA LEU A 135 8.97 -22.13 -9.78
C LEU A 135 8.66 -21.25 -8.54
N LEU A 136 7.39 -20.93 -8.30
CA LEU A 136 6.98 -20.18 -7.11
C LEU A 136 7.11 -21.04 -5.86
N MET A 137 7.93 -20.63 -4.90
CA MET A 137 8.10 -21.31 -3.62
C MET A 137 7.10 -20.85 -2.57
N GLY A 138 6.56 -19.63 -2.72
CA GLY A 138 5.61 -19.05 -1.79
C GLY A 138 5.64 -17.53 -1.78
N VAL A 139 5.07 -16.97 -0.71
CA VAL A 139 4.95 -15.52 -0.49
C VAL A 139 5.61 -15.13 0.84
N GLN A 140 6.10 -13.90 0.92
CA GLN A 140 6.73 -13.35 2.12
C GLN A 140 6.26 -11.92 2.36
N ALA A 141 5.90 -11.61 3.61
CA ALA A 141 5.77 -10.23 4.05
C ALA A 141 7.08 -9.72 4.63
N CYS A 142 7.31 -8.43 4.50
CA CYS A 142 8.48 -7.75 5.07
C CYS A 142 8.00 -6.69 6.06
N MET A 143 8.47 -6.78 7.31
CA MET A 143 8.26 -5.78 8.33
C MET A 143 9.59 -5.05 8.59
N TRP A 144 9.72 -3.85 8.04
CA TRP A 144 10.83 -2.95 8.26
C TRP A 144 10.48 -2.00 9.42
N THR A 145 11.42 -1.72 10.30
CA THR A 145 11.13 -1.13 11.61
C THR A 145 11.49 0.34 11.75
N GLU A 146 11.67 1.06 10.64
CA GLU A 146 12.03 2.49 10.65
C GLU A 146 11.03 3.38 11.41
N PHE A 147 9.78 2.93 11.52
CA PHE A 147 8.69 3.65 12.20
C PHE A 147 8.16 2.90 13.42
N CYS A 148 8.82 1.82 13.85
CA CYS A 148 8.40 1.04 15.02
C CYS A 148 9.33 1.34 16.19
N ASN A 149 8.78 1.92 17.25
CA ASN A 149 9.55 2.30 18.43
C ASN A 149 9.43 1.27 19.56
N VAL A 150 8.33 0.52 19.57
CA VAL A 150 8.01 -0.49 20.59
C VAL A 150 7.43 -1.74 19.93
N PRO A 151 7.43 -2.90 20.60
CA PRO A 151 6.88 -4.15 20.02
C PRO A 151 5.43 -4.04 19.58
N GLU A 152 4.63 -3.23 20.26
CA GLU A 152 3.22 -2.98 19.97
C GLU A 152 3.03 -2.35 18.58
N ASP A 153 3.97 -1.49 18.14
CA ASP A 153 3.95 -0.92 16.80
C ASP A 153 4.11 -2.03 15.75
N VAL A 154 5.00 -3.00 16.00
CA VAL A 154 5.19 -4.15 15.11
C VAL A 154 3.92 -4.99 15.04
N PHE A 155 3.27 -5.26 16.16
CA PHE A 155 2.01 -6.01 16.18
C PHE A 155 0.91 -5.26 15.44
N TYR A 156 0.75 -3.96 15.71
CA TYR A 156 -0.21 -3.12 15.01
C TYR A 156 0.01 -3.16 13.49
N MET A 157 1.25 -2.98 13.05
CA MET A 157 1.60 -2.97 11.63
C MET A 157 1.46 -4.35 10.95
N THR A 158 1.58 -5.43 11.72
CA THR A 158 1.54 -6.80 11.20
C THR A 158 0.11 -7.34 11.12
N PHE A 159 -0.68 -7.15 12.16
CA PHE A 159 -2.01 -7.74 12.27
C PHE A 159 -3.12 -6.73 11.93
N PRO A 160 -4.20 -7.20 11.23
CA PRO A 160 -4.49 -8.57 10.79
C PRO A 160 -3.90 -8.93 9.41
N ARG A 161 -3.10 -8.07 8.74
CA ARG A 161 -2.63 -8.29 7.35
C ARG A 161 -1.85 -9.60 7.17
N LEU A 162 -1.18 -10.09 8.21
CA LEU A 162 -0.50 -11.38 8.14
C LEU A 162 -1.48 -12.55 7.89
N ALA A 163 -2.75 -12.42 8.32
CA ALA A 163 -3.78 -13.39 7.97
C ALA A 163 -4.09 -13.40 6.46
N ALA A 164 -4.09 -12.23 5.81
CA ALA A 164 -4.26 -12.16 4.35
C ALA A 164 -3.06 -12.77 3.60
N LEU A 165 -1.84 -12.61 4.14
CA LEU A 165 -0.67 -13.31 3.58
C LEU A 165 -0.83 -14.84 3.68
N ALA A 166 -1.33 -15.34 4.80
CA ALA A 166 -1.62 -16.77 4.96
C ALA A 166 -2.69 -17.24 3.96
N GLU A 167 -3.75 -16.45 3.76
CA GLU A 167 -4.82 -16.75 2.81
C GLU A 167 -4.27 -16.93 1.39
N ILE A 168 -3.48 -15.99 0.90
CA ILE A 168 -2.89 -16.10 -0.46
C ILE A 168 -1.84 -17.19 -0.59
N ALA A 169 -1.27 -17.66 0.51
CA ALA A 169 -0.31 -18.76 0.53
C ALA A 169 -0.97 -20.14 0.50
N TRP A 170 -2.15 -20.28 1.09
CA TRP A 170 -2.80 -21.58 1.31
C TRP A 170 -4.05 -21.80 0.47
N VAL A 171 -4.72 -20.74 0.03
CA VAL A 171 -5.96 -20.86 -0.77
C VAL A 171 -5.63 -20.77 -2.25
N GLN A 172 -6.12 -21.72 -3.01
CA GLN A 172 -5.92 -21.78 -4.44
C GLN A 172 -6.50 -20.55 -5.16
N LYS A 173 -5.81 -20.10 -6.21
CA LYS A 173 -6.28 -19.03 -7.08
C LYS A 173 -7.73 -19.26 -7.52
N GLY A 174 -8.55 -18.21 -7.42
CA GLY A 174 -9.95 -18.24 -7.80
C GLY A 174 -10.90 -18.89 -6.77
N LYS A 175 -10.39 -19.36 -5.62
CA LYS A 175 -11.21 -19.92 -4.52
C LYS A 175 -11.29 -19.02 -3.30
N LYS A 176 -10.61 -17.86 -3.31
CA LYS A 176 -10.67 -16.89 -2.22
C LYS A 176 -12.05 -16.24 -2.18
N ASP A 177 -12.65 -16.17 -0.98
CA ASP A 177 -13.88 -15.45 -0.72
C ASP A 177 -13.65 -14.42 0.38
N TRP A 178 -13.89 -13.14 0.08
CA TRP A 178 -13.63 -12.04 1.02
C TRP A 178 -14.47 -12.13 2.27
N ASN A 179 -15.75 -12.49 2.15
CA ASN A 179 -16.66 -12.54 3.29
C ASN A 179 -16.33 -13.71 4.23
N GLU A 180 -15.97 -14.86 3.68
CA GLU A 180 -15.51 -16.00 4.48
C GLU A 180 -14.16 -15.69 5.15
N PHE A 181 -13.23 -15.06 4.43
CA PHE A 181 -11.97 -14.61 4.99
C PHE A 181 -12.17 -13.66 6.18
N LEU A 182 -13.10 -12.70 6.06
CA LEU A 182 -13.39 -11.75 7.15
C LEU A 182 -13.93 -12.46 8.40
N LYS A 183 -14.74 -13.51 8.27
CA LYS A 183 -15.17 -14.33 9.43
C LYS A 183 -13.97 -14.99 10.12
N GLY A 184 -13.01 -15.48 9.33
CA GLY A 184 -11.74 -16.00 9.84
C GLY A 184 -10.93 -14.94 10.58
N VAL A 185 -10.82 -13.74 10.00
CA VAL A 185 -10.15 -12.57 10.62
C VAL A 185 -10.80 -12.18 11.95
N ASP A 186 -12.13 -12.15 12.03
CA ASP A 186 -12.84 -11.82 13.27
C ASP A 186 -12.54 -12.84 14.39
N ASN A 187 -12.48 -14.11 14.06
CA ASN A 187 -12.09 -15.15 15.02
C ASN A 187 -10.61 -15.04 15.41
N PHE A 188 -9.74 -14.78 14.45
CA PHE A 188 -8.32 -14.56 14.70
C PHE A 188 -8.08 -13.35 15.62
N ASN A 189 -8.77 -12.24 15.38
CA ASN A 189 -8.69 -11.04 16.21
C ASN A 189 -9.12 -11.31 17.66
N LYS A 190 -10.16 -12.13 17.90
CA LYS A 190 -10.54 -12.55 19.27
C LYS A 190 -9.41 -13.31 19.97
N HIS A 191 -8.65 -14.15 19.25
CA HIS A 191 -7.49 -14.81 19.83
C HIS A 191 -6.34 -13.84 20.14
N LEU A 192 -6.13 -12.81 19.30
CA LEU A 192 -5.18 -11.75 19.61
C LEU A 192 -5.58 -10.98 20.86
N GLU A 193 -6.87 -10.61 21.00
CA GLU A 193 -7.43 -9.95 22.19
C GLU A 193 -7.22 -10.77 23.46
N GLN A 194 -7.51 -12.07 23.43
CA GLN A 194 -7.29 -12.99 24.54
C GLN A 194 -5.84 -13.08 24.99
N LYS A 195 -4.91 -12.85 24.05
CA LYS A 195 -3.46 -12.84 24.30
C LYS A 195 -2.92 -11.44 24.65
N GLY A 196 -3.75 -10.40 24.65
CA GLY A 196 -3.33 -9.01 24.84
C GLY A 196 -2.48 -8.47 23.70
N ILE A 197 -2.59 -9.05 22.48
CA ILE A 197 -1.85 -8.60 21.31
C ILE A 197 -2.65 -7.51 20.60
N ILE A 198 -2.03 -6.35 20.40
CA ILE A 198 -2.61 -5.23 19.67
C ILE A 198 -2.67 -5.55 18.17
N TYR A 199 -3.73 -5.14 17.51
CA TYR A 199 -3.88 -5.24 16.06
C TYR A 199 -4.61 -4.02 15.49
N ALA A 200 -4.42 -3.74 14.21
CA ALA A 200 -5.07 -2.61 13.55
C ALA A 200 -6.54 -2.92 13.25
N ARG A 201 -7.39 -1.96 13.54
CA ARG A 201 -8.82 -1.97 13.17
C ARG A 201 -9.11 -1.11 11.95
N SER A 202 -8.10 -0.84 11.14
CA SER A 202 -8.11 0.09 10.01
C SER A 202 -9.15 -0.29 8.95
N MET A 203 -9.45 -1.57 8.80
CA MET A 203 -10.49 -2.08 7.90
C MET A 203 -11.91 -1.59 8.22
N TYR A 204 -12.12 -1.05 9.42
CA TYR A 204 -13.39 -0.43 9.84
C TYR A 204 -13.43 1.08 9.64
N ASN A 205 -12.30 1.72 9.31
CA ASN A 205 -12.23 3.16 9.14
C ASN A 205 -12.79 3.59 7.79
N ILE A 206 -13.43 4.74 7.78
CA ILE A 206 -14.09 5.28 6.59
C ILE A 206 -13.08 6.01 5.72
N GLN A 207 -13.03 5.62 4.44
CA GLN A 207 -12.43 6.37 3.35
C GLN A 207 -13.47 7.34 2.79
N HIS A 208 -13.07 8.56 2.47
CA HIS A 208 -13.96 9.53 1.85
C HIS A 208 -13.41 10.04 0.52
N GLU A 209 -14.31 10.49 -0.33
CA GLU A 209 -14.02 11.25 -1.54
C GLU A 209 -15.02 12.42 -1.63
N VAL A 210 -14.50 13.63 -1.83
CA VAL A 210 -15.33 14.84 -2.04
C VAL A 210 -15.01 15.40 -3.41
N THR A 211 -16.01 15.45 -4.29
CA THR A 211 -15.88 15.90 -5.67
C THR A 211 -16.86 17.00 -6.01
N SER A 212 -16.43 17.96 -6.83
CA SER A 212 -17.33 18.98 -7.39
C SER A 212 -18.20 18.41 -8.49
N GLU A 213 -19.48 18.73 -8.48
CA GLU A 213 -20.43 18.38 -9.54
C GLU A 213 -20.70 19.58 -10.47
N GLU A 214 -21.17 19.32 -11.68
CA GLU A 214 -21.59 20.35 -12.65
C GLU A 214 -22.70 21.24 -12.11
N SER A 215 -23.50 20.74 -11.18
CA SER A 215 -24.54 21.47 -10.46
C SER A 215 -24.01 22.60 -9.56
N GLY A 216 -22.69 22.71 -9.38
CA GLY A 216 -22.07 23.66 -8.46
C GLY A 216 -22.22 23.22 -7.00
N LYS A 217 -22.37 21.93 -6.73
CA LYS A 217 -22.45 21.30 -5.41
C LYS A 217 -21.28 20.33 -5.19
N LEU A 218 -21.06 19.95 -3.96
CA LEU A 218 -20.08 18.92 -3.61
C LEU A 218 -20.77 17.59 -3.36
N LYS A 219 -20.27 16.55 -3.99
CA LYS A 219 -20.69 15.16 -3.74
C LYS A 219 -19.73 14.51 -2.78
N VAL A 220 -20.28 13.96 -1.70
CA VAL A 220 -19.54 13.25 -0.65
C VAL A 220 -19.81 11.76 -0.78
N LYS A 221 -18.76 10.98 -0.96
CA LYS A 221 -18.79 9.53 -1.00
C LYS A 221 -18.03 9.00 0.22
N LEU A 222 -18.63 8.04 0.92
CA LEU A 222 -18.04 7.35 2.06
C LEU A 222 -17.92 5.85 1.73
N GLU A 223 -16.80 5.24 2.04
CA GLU A 223 -16.56 3.83 1.79
C GLU A 223 -15.88 3.19 3.01
N CYS A 224 -16.16 1.93 3.22
CA CYS A 224 -15.48 1.10 4.21
C CYS A 224 -15.04 -0.21 3.58
N GLU A 225 -13.88 -0.72 3.96
CA GLU A 225 -13.36 -1.99 3.44
C GLU A 225 -14.21 -3.19 3.91
N ARG A 226 -14.84 -3.07 5.09
CA ARG A 226 -15.77 -4.04 5.66
C ARG A 226 -17.17 -3.87 5.04
N PRO A 227 -17.72 -4.88 4.34
CA PRO A 227 -19.03 -4.78 3.71
C PRO A 227 -20.20 -4.97 4.68
N ASP A 228 -19.94 -5.51 5.87
CA ASP A 228 -20.92 -5.90 6.89
C ASP A 228 -21.12 -4.85 8.00
N VAL A 229 -20.69 -3.60 7.76
CA VAL A 229 -20.86 -2.48 8.68
C VAL A 229 -21.92 -1.51 8.19
N GLU A 230 -22.61 -0.86 9.11
CA GLU A 230 -23.41 0.32 8.84
C GLU A 230 -22.55 1.58 8.99
N ILE A 231 -22.54 2.45 8.00
CA ILE A 231 -21.97 3.77 8.13
C ILE A 231 -23.06 4.71 8.60
N ARG A 232 -22.86 5.34 9.77
CA ARG A 232 -23.76 6.38 10.32
C ARG A 232 -23.06 7.72 10.25
N TYR A 233 -23.81 8.79 9.94
CA TYR A 233 -23.22 10.11 9.79
C TYR A 233 -24.13 11.25 10.33
N THR A 234 -23.51 12.40 10.56
CA THR A 234 -24.12 13.67 10.91
C THR A 234 -23.56 14.77 10.02
N LEU A 235 -24.26 15.91 9.90
CA LEU A 235 -23.84 17.07 9.10
C LEU A 235 -23.57 18.32 9.96
N ASP A 236 -23.80 18.23 11.26
CA ASP A 236 -23.77 19.32 12.24
C ASP A 236 -22.60 19.22 13.25
N GLY A 237 -21.68 18.25 13.03
CA GLY A 237 -20.52 18.03 13.89
C GLY A 237 -20.80 17.23 15.16
N THR A 238 -22.04 16.79 15.39
CA THR A 238 -22.33 15.86 16.50
C THR A 238 -21.73 14.48 16.24
N GLU A 239 -21.35 13.76 17.31
CA GLU A 239 -20.81 12.41 17.17
C GLU A 239 -21.87 11.45 16.64
N PRO A 240 -21.58 10.67 15.59
CA PRO A 240 -22.51 9.66 15.08
C PRO A 240 -22.78 8.59 16.14
N VAL A 241 -24.05 8.24 16.25
CA VAL A 241 -24.54 7.16 17.11
C VAL A 241 -25.36 6.17 16.29
N GLU A 242 -25.74 5.02 16.88
CA GLU A 242 -26.54 3.99 16.22
C GLU A 242 -27.81 4.52 15.55
N THR A 243 -28.41 5.58 16.11
CA THR A 243 -29.64 6.21 15.59
C THR A 243 -29.41 7.36 14.62
N SER A 244 -28.16 7.73 14.35
CA SER A 244 -27.83 8.75 13.35
C SER A 244 -28.20 8.29 11.93
N ALA A 245 -28.22 9.22 10.98
CA ALA A 245 -28.56 8.91 9.60
C ALA A 245 -27.71 7.76 9.03
N LEU A 246 -28.36 6.80 8.39
CA LEU A 246 -27.69 5.71 7.70
C LEU A 246 -27.18 6.20 6.35
N TYR A 247 -25.92 5.92 6.05
CA TYR A 247 -25.35 6.17 4.73
C TYR A 247 -25.62 4.97 3.82
N ASP A 248 -26.37 5.16 2.76
CA ASP A 248 -26.67 4.17 1.72
C ASP A 248 -26.06 4.52 0.37
N SER A 249 -25.90 5.82 0.11
CA SER A 249 -25.34 6.33 -1.15
C SER A 249 -24.69 7.70 -0.97
N ALA A 250 -23.89 8.12 -1.96
CA ALA A 250 -23.26 9.43 -1.94
C ALA A 250 -24.31 10.54 -1.86
N PHE A 251 -24.09 11.53 -1.00
CA PHE A 251 -24.95 12.66 -0.78
C PHE A 251 -24.31 13.99 -1.21
N VAL A 252 -25.12 15.02 -1.30
CA VAL A 252 -24.71 16.32 -1.82
C VAL A 252 -24.70 17.36 -0.71
N VAL A 253 -23.65 18.22 -0.72
CA VAL A 253 -23.50 19.38 0.18
C VAL A 253 -23.37 20.63 -0.67
N ASP A 254 -24.04 21.72 -0.28
CA ASP A 254 -24.08 23.00 -1.00
C ASP A 254 -23.77 24.23 -0.12
N LYS A 255 -23.30 24.00 1.09
CA LYS A 255 -22.90 25.00 2.09
C LYS A 255 -21.88 24.41 3.08
N ASP A 256 -21.42 25.23 4.02
CA ASP A 256 -20.63 24.74 5.15
C ASP A 256 -21.30 23.57 5.86
N ALA A 257 -20.51 22.54 6.19
CA ALA A 257 -20.99 21.38 6.91
C ALA A 257 -19.87 20.78 7.77
N GLU A 258 -20.21 20.31 8.96
CA GLU A 258 -19.32 19.58 9.84
C GLU A 258 -19.71 18.09 9.81
N ILE A 259 -19.22 17.40 8.78
CA ILE A 259 -19.57 15.99 8.56
C ILE A 259 -18.77 15.13 9.52
N LYS A 260 -19.47 14.32 10.31
CA LYS A 260 -18.86 13.20 11.06
C LYS A 260 -19.48 11.89 10.64
N ALA A 261 -18.66 10.85 10.55
CA ALA A 261 -19.14 9.52 10.17
C ALA A 261 -18.37 8.43 10.92
N ALA A 262 -19.04 7.36 11.29
CA ALA A 262 -18.45 6.20 11.92
C ALA A 262 -19.13 4.90 11.46
N THR A 263 -18.42 3.79 11.58
CA THR A 263 -18.91 2.45 11.25
C THR A 263 -19.45 1.75 12.49
N PHE A 264 -20.56 1.04 12.33
CA PHE A 264 -21.24 0.30 13.39
C PHE A 264 -21.53 -1.13 12.99
N VAL A 265 -21.44 -2.04 13.96
CA VAL A 265 -21.91 -3.43 13.86
C VAL A 265 -22.79 -3.70 15.08
N LYS A 266 -24.06 -4.01 14.88
CA LYS A 266 -25.02 -4.26 15.97
C LYS A 266 -25.03 -3.17 17.04
N GLY A 267 -25.02 -1.90 16.60
CA GLY A 267 -25.03 -0.73 17.47
C GLY A 267 -23.69 -0.38 18.13
N ILE A 268 -22.66 -1.20 17.94
CA ILE A 268 -21.32 -0.95 18.50
C ILE A 268 -20.45 -0.28 17.47
N GLN A 269 -19.86 0.87 17.79
CA GLN A 269 -18.92 1.57 16.93
C GLN A 269 -17.65 0.74 16.76
N MET A 270 -17.23 0.53 15.50
CA MET A 270 -16.09 -0.33 15.16
C MET A 270 -14.85 0.46 14.76
N GLY A 271 -14.98 1.44 13.87
CA GLY A 271 -13.91 2.30 13.40
C GLY A 271 -13.80 3.61 14.21
N LYS A 272 -12.77 4.40 13.87
CA LYS A 272 -12.63 5.77 14.38
C LYS A 272 -13.64 6.69 13.69
N THR A 273 -14.10 7.73 14.38
CA THR A 273 -14.97 8.73 13.76
C THR A 273 -14.19 9.54 12.72
N LEU A 274 -14.66 9.54 11.48
CA LEU A 274 -14.23 10.47 10.46
C LEU A 274 -14.74 11.86 10.81
N ASN A 275 -13.87 12.86 10.78
CA ASN A 275 -14.22 14.27 10.90
C ASN A 275 -13.86 14.94 9.56
N LEU A 276 -14.88 15.41 8.84
CA LEU A 276 -14.75 15.94 7.50
C LEU A 276 -15.45 17.32 7.41
N PRO A 277 -14.77 18.39 7.87
CA PRO A 277 -15.30 19.73 7.79
C PRO A 277 -15.26 20.23 6.34
N ILE A 278 -16.39 20.65 5.81
CA ILE A 278 -16.53 21.32 4.52
C ILE A 278 -16.58 22.82 4.76
N HIS A 279 -15.65 23.55 4.15
CA HIS A 279 -15.59 25.00 4.20
C HIS A 279 -15.95 25.58 2.84
N TRP A 280 -17.12 26.20 2.78
CA TRP A 280 -17.60 26.80 1.54
C TRP A 280 -16.90 28.15 1.29
N ASN A 281 -16.37 28.35 0.11
CA ASN A 281 -15.75 29.60 -0.32
C ASN A 281 -16.04 29.85 -1.79
N MET A 282 -15.57 30.97 -2.34
CA MET A 282 -15.87 31.39 -3.72
C MET A 282 -15.36 30.39 -4.78
N ALA A 283 -14.33 29.62 -4.49
CA ALA A 283 -13.77 28.61 -5.40
C ALA A 283 -14.46 27.24 -5.25
N THR A 284 -15.16 27.00 -4.14
CA THR A 284 -15.75 25.70 -3.83
C THR A 284 -16.77 25.30 -4.89
N ALA A 285 -16.68 24.05 -5.37
CA ALA A 285 -17.53 23.46 -6.40
C ALA A 285 -17.47 24.17 -7.77
N LYS A 286 -16.46 25.01 -8.02
CA LYS A 286 -16.29 25.65 -9.34
C LYS A 286 -15.51 24.74 -10.30
N PRO A 287 -15.82 24.80 -11.61
CA PRO A 287 -15.03 24.07 -12.60
C PRO A 287 -13.61 24.62 -12.69
N ILE A 288 -12.63 23.73 -12.84
CA ILE A 288 -11.24 24.10 -13.09
C ILE A 288 -10.95 23.88 -14.58
N ILE A 289 -10.61 24.95 -15.29
CA ILE A 289 -10.34 24.90 -16.72
C ILE A 289 -8.87 24.48 -16.96
N GLY A 290 -8.66 23.49 -17.82
CA GLY A 290 -7.30 23.03 -18.21
C GLY A 290 -6.57 22.22 -17.14
N ALA A 291 -7.27 21.72 -16.13
CA ALA A 291 -6.71 20.97 -15.02
C ALA A 291 -6.86 19.45 -15.20
N SER A 292 -5.96 18.70 -14.57
CA SER A 292 -6.14 17.26 -14.41
C SER A 292 -7.20 16.95 -13.34
N LYS A 293 -7.74 15.72 -13.35
CA LYS A 293 -8.74 15.29 -12.36
C LYS A 293 -8.25 15.43 -10.91
N GLU A 294 -6.93 15.25 -10.68
CA GLU A 294 -6.33 15.36 -9.36
C GLU A 294 -6.40 16.79 -8.78
N MET A 295 -6.58 17.80 -9.63
CA MET A 295 -6.68 19.20 -9.18
C MET A 295 -8.07 19.52 -8.58
N GLY A 296 -9.03 18.62 -8.67
CA GLY A 296 -10.35 18.76 -8.03
C GLY A 296 -10.26 19.02 -6.52
N ILE A 297 -9.19 18.58 -5.87
CA ILE A 297 -8.91 18.85 -4.46
C ILE A 297 -8.86 20.37 -4.13
N LEU A 298 -8.54 21.23 -5.10
CA LEU A 298 -8.46 22.68 -4.89
C LEU A 298 -9.82 23.36 -4.74
N VAL A 299 -10.90 22.68 -5.10
CA VAL A 299 -12.28 23.21 -5.10
C VAL A 299 -13.26 22.31 -4.35
N ASN A 300 -12.80 21.33 -3.62
CA ASN A 300 -13.62 20.34 -2.89
C ASN A 300 -14.10 20.82 -1.51
N GLY A 301 -13.76 22.05 -1.11
CA GLY A 301 -14.15 22.62 0.19
C GLY A 301 -13.36 22.08 1.40
N LEU A 302 -12.45 21.14 1.22
CA LEU A 302 -11.57 20.63 2.27
C LEU A 302 -10.35 21.55 2.47
N ARG A 303 -9.83 21.60 3.69
CA ARG A 303 -8.62 22.33 4.01
C ARG A 303 -7.58 21.38 4.57
N GLY A 304 -6.38 21.41 3.99
CA GLY A 304 -5.23 20.71 4.55
C GLY A 304 -4.83 21.31 5.90
N SER A 305 -4.40 20.46 6.82
CA SER A 305 -3.82 20.86 8.10
C SER A 305 -2.29 20.89 8.02
N LEU A 306 -1.63 21.36 9.08
CA LEU A 306 -0.17 21.27 9.19
C LEU A 306 0.33 19.82 9.41
N LYS A 307 -0.58 18.86 9.56
CA LYS A 307 -0.24 17.44 9.67
C LYS A 307 -0.07 16.86 8.26
N GLN A 308 1.11 16.41 7.92
CA GLN A 308 1.41 15.79 6.64
C GLN A 308 0.53 14.56 6.32
N SER A 309 -0.11 13.98 7.34
CA SER A 309 -0.96 12.80 7.24
C SER A 309 -2.42 13.07 6.87
N ASP A 310 -2.85 14.33 6.73
CA ASP A 310 -4.24 14.64 6.36
C ASP A 310 -4.53 14.50 4.86
N PHE A 311 -3.49 14.46 4.03
CA PHE A 311 -3.56 14.26 2.56
C PHE A 311 -4.46 15.21 1.78
N GLU A 312 -4.91 16.30 2.38
CA GLU A 312 -5.69 17.35 1.73
C GLU A 312 -4.79 18.38 1.01
N TRP A 313 -3.53 18.02 0.79
CA TRP A 313 -2.57 18.84 0.08
C TRP A 313 -2.39 18.35 -1.36
N TYR A 314 -2.47 19.28 -2.29
CA TYR A 314 -2.05 19.02 -3.66
C TYR A 314 -0.52 18.98 -3.74
N THR A 315 0.03 17.79 -3.93
CA THR A 315 1.48 17.55 -4.01
C THR A 315 1.99 17.41 -5.44
N GLY A 316 1.14 17.59 -6.44
CA GLY A 316 1.51 17.52 -7.86
C GLY A 316 2.44 18.67 -8.23
N GLY A 317 3.54 18.36 -8.90
CA GLY A 317 4.46 19.36 -9.43
C GLY A 317 3.73 20.22 -10.47
N LEU A 318 3.66 21.53 -10.22
CA LEU A 318 3.21 22.51 -11.21
C LEU A 318 4.28 22.65 -12.28
N SER A 319 4.22 21.86 -13.33
CA SER A 319 5.13 21.98 -14.48
C SER A 319 4.84 23.23 -15.34
N LYS A 320 3.72 23.90 -15.10
CA LYS A 320 3.30 25.17 -15.73
C LYS A 320 2.52 26.03 -14.74
N PRO A 321 2.58 27.35 -14.81
CA PRO A 321 1.74 28.22 -13.98
C PRO A 321 0.27 27.93 -14.30
N ILE A 322 -0.49 27.59 -13.26
CA ILE A 322 -1.94 27.39 -13.38
C ILE A 322 -2.57 28.77 -13.24
N LEU A 323 -3.22 29.24 -14.29
CA LEU A 323 -4.14 30.36 -14.21
C LEU A 323 -5.49 29.79 -13.67
N LEU A 324 -5.74 29.95 -12.38
CA LEU A 324 -7.07 29.73 -11.81
C LEU A 324 -7.98 30.86 -12.32
N LEU A 325 -8.66 30.64 -13.43
CA LEU A 325 -9.72 31.52 -13.86
C LEU A 325 -10.98 31.16 -13.04
N LEU A 326 -11.21 31.89 -11.96
CA LEU A 326 -12.48 31.89 -11.27
C LEU A 326 -13.46 32.64 -12.17
N ILE A 327 -14.35 31.93 -12.86
CA ILE A 327 -15.44 32.54 -13.59
C ILE A 327 -16.55 32.83 -12.58
N TYR A 328 -16.86 34.12 -12.38
CA TYR A 328 -17.95 34.62 -11.53
C TYR A 328 -19.28 34.32 -12.16
#